data_7ca027ff29366a816f303ee395e8da16
#
_entry.id   7ca027ff29366a816f303ee395e8da16
#
_cell.length_a   1.000
_cell.length_b   1.000
_cell.length_c   1.000
_cell.angle_alpha   90.00
_cell.angle_beta   90.00
_cell.angle_gamma   90.00
#
_symmetry.space_group_name_H-M   'P 1'
#
loop_
_entity.id
_entity.type
_entity.pdbx_description
1 polymer ?
#
loop_
_entity_poly.entity_id
_entity_poly.type
_entity_poly.pdbx_seq_one_letter_code
_entity_poly.pdbx_strand_id
1 'polypeptide(L)'
;MDQLLTFVAIAEAGSFTEAAQKVGRTQSAVSMQMKRLEEGIGRPLFTRDGRRSRLTDHGVTLLDYARRMLALNAETLAVFRENEIRGKARLGLPDDYAPRILPMVLASFDRAHPTLEIDVTCDISRSVAEKVNRGDLDIGIVTFCEVLASQIEDARIVRREPLFFVGSLHHSAHFVDPIPLAVGPESCAWRRQATRAIEAAGLPYRIAYTSSSAAAIAGAVQSGLAIGVLPESALTPDMRRLGDRDGFPALMPADIAVIRAESARDAVHDALVEHIASSLDNLSVFYRPKRVAA
;
A
#
# COMPACT_ATOMS: atom_id res chain seq x y z
N MET A 1 15.92 -16.47 11.40
CA MET A 1 15.09 -15.26 11.31
C MET A 1 15.92 -14.00 11.19
N ASP A 2 16.98 -13.80 11.95
CA ASP A 2 17.87 -12.61 11.92
C ASP A 2 18.40 -12.27 10.52
N GLN A 3 18.78 -13.28 9.73
CA GLN A 3 19.25 -13.05 8.35
C GLN A 3 18.15 -12.48 7.44
N LEU A 4 16.92 -12.92 7.61
CA LEU A 4 15.78 -12.39 6.84
C LEU A 4 15.42 -10.96 7.27
N LEU A 5 15.47 -10.65 8.58
CA LEU A 5 15.31 -9.28 9.08
C LEU A 5 16.35 -8.34 8.49
N THR A 6 17.62 -8.76 8.52
CA THR A 6 18.74 -7.99 7.94
C THR A 6 18.58 -7.82 6.42
N PHE A 7 18.16 -8.87 5.72
CA PHE A 7 17.91 -8.83 4.27
C PHE A 7 16.81 -7.83 3.91
N VAL A 8 15.68 -7.87 4.62
CA VAL A 8 14.57 -6.92 4.40
C VAL A 8 15.02 -5.49 4.69
N ALA A 9 15.74 -5.26 5.80
CA ALA A 9 16.25 -3.94 6.15
C ALA A 9 17.19 -3.36 5.08
N ILE A 10 18.04 -4.18 4.43
CA ILE A 10 18.91 -3.73 3.32
C ILE A 10 18.07 -3.41 2.09
N ALA A 11 17.08 -4.25 1.78
CA ALA A 11 16.20 -4.05 0.63
C ALA A 11 15.42 -2.72 0.73
N GLU A 12 14.97 -2.36 1.93
CA GLU A 12 14.23 -1.11 2.19
C GLU A 12 15.14 0.12 2.23
N ALA A 13 16.30 0.01 2.87
CA ALA A 13 17.24 1.13 2.97
C ALA A 13 17.99 1.40 1.66
N GLY A 14 18.12 0.39 0.78
CA GLY A 14 18.98 0.46 -0.40
C GLY A 14 20.47 0.60 -0.07
N SER A 15 20.86 0.41 1.21
CA SER A 15 22.22 0.63 1.75
C SER A 15 22.49 -0.31 2.91
N PHE A 16 23.62 -1.02 2.85
CA PHE A 16 24.09 -1.87 3.95
C PHE A 16 24.41 -1.08 5.23
N THR A 17 24.87 0.16 5.09
CA THR A 17 25.19 1.03 6.21
C THR A 17 23.93 1.51 6.94
N GLU A 18 22.94 1.96 6.20
CA GLU A 18 21.65 2.40 6.79
C GLU A 18 20.89 1.23 7.41
N ALA A 19 20.90 0.06 6.73
CA ALA A 19 20.31 -1.15 7.27
C ALA A 19 20.98 -1.56 8.60
N ALA A 20 22.31 -1.45 8.70
CA ALA A 20 23.04 -1.77 9.92
C ALA A 20 22.59 -0.90 11.10
N GLN A 21 22.35 0.40 10.86
CA GLN A 21 21.82 1.30 11.88
C GLN A 21 20.39 0.88 12.30
N LYS A 22 19.53 0.56 11.32
CA LYS A 22 18.14 0.12 11.59
C LYS A 22 18.08 -1.15 12.43
N VAL A 23 18.97 -2.13 12.19
CA VAL A 23 18.96 -3.41 12.93
C VAL A 23 19.88 -3.43 14.15
N GLY A 24 20.48 -2.29 14.53
CA GLY A 24 21.35 -2.17 15.70
C GLY A 24 22.63 -3.02 15.60
N ARG A 25 23.21 -3.17 14.40
CA ARG A 25 24.40 -3.98 14.13
C ARG A 25 25.47 -3.18 13.39
N THR A 26 26.69 -3.71 13.34
CA THR A 26 27.77 -3.13 12.52
C THR A 26 27.56 -3.49 11.05
N GLN A 27 28.01 -2.63 10.12
CA GLN A 27 27.93 -2.89 8.68
C GLN A 27 28.68 -4.19 8.28
N SER A 28 29.79 -4.52 8.97
CA SER A 28 30.50 -5.77 8.74
C SER A 28 29.69 -7.01 9.15
N ALA A 29 28.96 -6.94 10.28
CA ALA A 29 28.07 -8.02 10.71
C ALA A 29 26.90 -8.22 9.72
N VAL A 30 26.30 -7.14 9.26
CA VAL A 30 25.24 -7.16 8.25
C VAL A 30 25.75 -7.76 6.93
N SER A 31 26.92 -7.36 6.46
CA SER A 31 27.54 -7.92 5.25
C SER A 31 27.82 -9.41 5.37
N MET A 32 28.32 -9.85 6.55
CA MET A 32 28.58 -11.27 6.79
C MET A 32 27.30 -12.10 6.87
N GLN A 33 26.25 -11.57 7.50
CA GLN A 33 24.95 -12.24 7.52
C GLN A 33 24.36 -12.39 6.11
N MET A 34 24.48 -11.36 5.28
CA MET A 34 23.99 -11.40 3.92
C MET A 34 24.76 -12.41 3.07
N LYS A 35 26.09 -12.42 3.17
CA LYS A 35 26.92 -13.41 2.48
C LYS A 35 26.53 -14.84 2.85
N ARG A 36 26.30 -15.14 4.13
CA ARG A 36 25.84 -16.47 4.57
C ARG A 36 24.44 -16.82 4.03
N LEU A 37 23.55 -15.84 3.91
CA LEU A 37 22.23 -16.04 3.33
C LEU A 37 22.33 -16.36 1.82
N GLU A 38 23.16 -15.63 1.08
CA GLU A 38 23.43 -15.85 -0.34
C GLU A 38 24.11 -17.21 -0.59
N GLU A 39 25.06 -17.59 0.27
CA GLU A 39 25.70 -18.91 0.24
C GLU A 39 24.68 -20.04 0.49
N GLY A 40 23.78 -19.87 1.46
CA GLY A 40 22.72 -20.85 1.75
C GLY A 40 21.70 -20.99 0.65
N ILE A 41 21.41 -19.92 -0.09
CA ILE A 41 20.48 -19.94 -1.24
C ILE A 41 21.20 -20.35 -2.54
N GLY A 42 22.52 -20.17 -2.60
CA GLY A 42 23.33 -20.43 -3.79
C GLY A 42 23.16 -19.38 -4.91
N ARG A 43 22.62 -18.20 -4.59
CA ARG A 43 22.38 -17.13 -5.56
C ARG A 43 22.61 -15.75 -4.93
N PRO A 44 23.16 -14.79 -5.69
CA PRO A 44 23.28 -13.41 -5.22
C PRO A 44 21.89 -12.77 -5.10
N LEU A 45 21.65 -12.06 -4.01
CA LEU A 45 20.39 -11.38 -3.72
C LEU A 45 20.48 -9.88 -3.98
N PHE A 46 21.69 -9.32 -3.90
CA PHE A 46 21.95 -7.92 -4.19
C PHE A 46 22.96 -7.75 -5.32
N THR A 47 22.80 -6.67 -6.06
CA THR A 47 23.78 -6.14 -7.01
C THR A 47 24.17 -4.71 -6.60
N ARG A 48 25.39 -4.29 -6.93
CA ARG A 48 25.85 -2.92 -6.68
C ARG A 48 25.49 -2.03 -7.88
N ASP A 49 24.88 -0.90 -7.60
CA ASP A 49 24.61 0.17 -8.55
C ASP A 49 25.21 1.47 -7.97
N GLY A 50 26.48 1.69 -8.25
CA GLY A 50 27.24 2.78 -7.64
C GLY A 50 27.37 2.64 -6.12
N ARG A 51 26.78 3.61 -5.39
CA ARG A 51 26.75 3.62 -3.92
C ARG A 51 25.53 2.91 -3.33
N ARG A 52 24.57 2.47 -4.16
CA ARG A 52 23.35 1.82 -3.71
C ARG A 52 23.41 0.32 -3.97
N SER A 53 22.69 -0.41 -3.14
CA SER A 53 22.45 -1.84 -3.30
C SER A 53 21.04 -2.05 -3.86
N ARG A 54 20.93 -2.77 -4.97
CA ARG A 54 19.63 -3.15 -5.57
C ARG A 54 19.42 -4.65 -5.48
N LEU A 55 18.18 -5.06 -5.36
CA LEU A 55 17.84 -6.47 -5.41
C LEU A 55 18.06 -7.04 -6.82
N THR A 56 18.60 -8.25 -6.87
CA THR A 56 18.54 -9.10 -8.07
C THR A 56 17.12 -9.66 -8.24
N ASP A 57 16.83 -10.35 -9.36
CA ASP A 57 15.54 -11.05 -9.53
C ASP A 57 15.33 -12.11 -8.44
N HIS A 58 16.41 -12.79 -8.01
CA HIS A 58 16.37 -13.71 -6.88
C HIS A 58 16.12 -12.99 -5.55
N GLY A 59 16.72 -11.81 -5.37
CA GLY A 59 16.47 -10.96 -4.22
C GLY A 59 15.02 -10.48 -4.15
N VAL A 60 14.43 -10.07 -5.27
CA VAL A 60 13.01 -9.69 -5.34
C VAL A 60 12.12 -10.87 -4.97
N THR A 61 12.45 -12.07 -5.47
CA THR A 61 11.70 -13.29 -5.13
C THR A 61 11.81 -13.61 -3.65
N LEU A 62 13.03 -13.56 -3.09
CA LEU A 62 13.23 -13.82 -1.66
C LEU A 62 12.55 -12.79 -0.77
N LEU A 63 12.49 -11.52 -1.18
CA LEU A 63 11.88 -10.46 -0.37
C LEU A 63 10.41 -10.77 -0.04
N ASP A 64 9.69 -11.31 -1.00
CA ASP A 64 8.33 -11.78 -0.79
C ASP A 64 8.25 -12.86 0.29
N TYR A 65 9.00 -13.93 0.10
CA TYR A 65 9.02 -15.03 1.07
C TYR A 65 9.55 -14.59 2.43
N ALA A 66 10.59 -13.76 2.48
CA ALA A 66 11.18 -13.27 3.73
C ALA A 66 10.16 -12.50 4.56
N ARG A 67 9.40 -11.59 3.93
CA ARG A 67 8.34 -10.83 4.60
C ARG A 67 7.24 -11.75 5.15
N ARG A 68 6.80 -12.72 4.36
CA ARG A 68 5.80 -13.71 4.80
C ARG A 68 6.29 -14.56 5.96
N MET A 69 7.54 -15.02 5.93
CA MET A 69 8.14 -15.78 7.02
C MET A 69 8.27 -14.95 8.30
N LEU A 70 8.67 -13.67 8.18
CA LEU A 70 8.77 -12.76 9.32
C LEU A 70 7.41 -12.46 9.92
N ALA A 71 6.39 -12.25 9.08
CA ALA A 71 5.01 -12.07 9.53
C ALA A 71 4.49 -13.30 10.26
N LEU A 72 4.70 -14.51 9.72
CA LEU A 72 4.30 -15.76 10.36
C LEU A 72 5.02 -16.00 11.69
N ASN A 73 6.32 -15.65 11.75
CA ASN A 73 7.07 -15.72 13.02
C ASN A 73 6.53 -14.74 14.06
N ALA A 74 6.21 -13.51 13.67
CA ALA A 74 5.61 -12.53 14.56
C ALA A 74 4.22 -12.99 15.06
N GLU A 75 3.39 -13.55 14.16
CA GLU A 75 2.10 -14.15 14.48
C GLU A 75 2.28 -15.31 15.48
N THR A 76 3.22 -16.23 15.22
CA THR A 76 3.50 -17.36 16.13
C THR A 76 3.89 -16.87 17.52
N LEU A 77 4.79 -15.89 17.61
CA LEU A 77 5.21 -15.34 18.91
C LEU A 77 4.08 -14.60 19.64
N ALA A 78 3.15 -13.98 18.89
CA ALA A 78 1.99 -13.31 19.47
C ALA A 78 1.03 -14.30 20.15
N VAL A 79 0.83 -15.47 19.57
CA VAL A 79 -0.03 -16.54 20.16
C VAL A 79 0.48 -16.99 21.54
N PHE A 80 1.81 -16.96 21.79
CA PHE A 80 2.42 -17.37 23.05
C PHE A 80 2.64 -16.23 24.05
N ARG A 81 2.25 -15.00 23.70
CA ARG A 81 2.27 -13.87 24.64
C ARG A 81 1.01 -13.96 25.49
N GLU A 82 1.18 -14.17 26.81
CA GLU A 82 0.09 -14.32 27.79
C GLU A 82 -0.78 -13.07 28.01
N ASN A 83 -0.53 -11.96 27.32
CA ASN A 83 -1.37 -10.78 27.38
C ASN A 83 -2.59 -10.99 26.46
N GLU A 84 -3.65 -11.57 26.99
CA GLU A 84 -4.98 -11.46 26.38
C GLU A 84 -5.39 -9.99 26.36
N ILE A 85 -5.02 -9.30 25.29
CA ILE A 85 -5.54 -7.96 25.03
C ILE A 85 -7.01 -8.15 24.66
N ARG A 86 -7.92 -7.71 25.51
CA ARG A 86 -9.37 -7.75 25.31
C ARG A 86 -9.87 -6.35 25.00
N GLY A 87 -10.84 -6.24 24.13
CA GLY A 87 -11.44 -4.95 23.82
C GLY A 87 -12.07 -4.90 22.44
N LYS A 88 -12.39 -3.68 22.05
CA LYS A 88 -12.99 -3.38 20.76
C LYS A 88 -12.24 -2.22 20.12
N ALA A 89 -11.96 -2.32 18.82
CA ALA A 89 -11.37 -1.25 18.03
C ALA A 89 -12.26 -0.92 16.83
N ARG A 90 -12.45 0.38 16.56
CA ARG A 90 -13.22 0.90 15.42
C ARG A 90 -12.24 1.38 14.35
N LEU A 91 -12.15 0.62 13.26
CA LEU A 91 -11.26 0.86 12.14
C LEU A 91 -12.01 1.49 10.95
N GLY A 92 -11.54 2.62 10.46
CA GLY A 92 -12.04 3.24 9.23
C GLY A 92 -11.04 3.10 8.09
N LEU A 93 -11.52 2.86 6.86
CA LEU A 93 -10.68 2.85 5.66
C LEU A 93 -11.51 3.08 4.40
N PRO A 94 -10.89 3.57 3.30
CA PRO A 94 -11.53 3.61 1.99
C PRO A 94 -11.87 2.23 1.44
N ASP A 95 -12.95 2.15 0.66
CA ASP A 95 -13.44 0.89 0.09
C ASP A 95 -12.48 0.25 -0.93
N ASP A 96 -11.63 1.02 -1.54
CA ASP A 96 -10.56 0.57 -2.44
C ASP A 96 -9.45 -0.22 -1.72
N TYR A 97 -9.24 0.05 -0.43
CA TYR A 97 -8.31 -0.72 0.41
C TYR A 97 -8.97 -1.95 1.04
N ALA A 98 -10.29 -1.89 1.29
CA ALA A 98 -10.99 -2.94 2.02
C ALA A 98 -10.81 -4.36 1.45
N PRO A 99 -10.99 -4.64 0.14
CA PRO A 99 -10.85 -6.00 -0.40
C PRO A 99 -9.46 -6.61 -0.26
N ARG A 100 -8.44 -5.79 -0.03
CA ARG A 100 -7.04 -6.23 0.04
C ARG A 100 -6.46 -6.19 1.44
N ILE A 101 -6.72 -5.12 2.17
CA ILE A 101 -6.19 -4.92 3.52
C ILE A 101 -6.92 -5.81 4.51
N LEU A 102 -8.26 -5.80 4.48
CA LEU A 102 -9.05 -6.48 5.50
C LEU A 102 -8.77 -7.98 5.59
N PRO A 103 -8.76 -8.78 4.48
CA PRO A 103 -8.50 -10.21 4.59
C PRO A 103 -7.12 -10.53 5.16
N MET A 104 -6.11 -9.73 4.83
CA MET A 104 -4.74 -9.95 5.29
C MET A 104 -4.52 -9.48 6.72
N VAL A 105 -4.97 -8.25 7.02
CA VAL A 105 -4.79 -7.63 8.33
C VAL A 105 -5.68 -8.32 9.34
N LEU A 106 -6.98 -8.47 9.06
CA LEU A 106 -7.91 -9.02 10.04
C LEU A 106 -7.68 -10.50 10.32
N ALA A 107 -7.44 -11.33 9.28
CA ALA A 107 -7.26 -12.76 9.50
C ALA A 107 -6.01 -13.11 10.31
N SER A 108 -4.92 -12.36 10.16
CA SER A 108 -3.71 -12.59 10.96
C SER A 108 -3.80 -11.91 12.34
N PHE A 109 -4.50 -10.77 12.42
CA PHE A 109 -4.72 -10.09 13.70
C PHE A 109 -5.67 -10.89 14.60
N ASP A 110 -6.77 -11.42 14.06
CA ASP A 110 -7.72 -12.26 14.78
C ASP A 110 -7.06 -13.51 15.37
N ARG A 111 -6.16 -14.16 14.61
CA ARG A 111 -5.39 -15.31 15.14
C ARG A 111 -4.44 -14.93 16.27
N ALA A 112 -3.86 -13.72 16.23
CA ALA A 112 -2.96 -13.23 17.26
C ALA A 112 -3.71 -12.68 18.48
N HIS A 113 -4.94 -12.22 18.30
CA HIS A 113 -5.76 -11.56 19.32
C HIS A 113 -7.24 -11.98 19.23
N PRO A 114 -7.58 -13.24 19.51
CA PRO A 114 -8.92 -13.81 19.28
C PRO A 114 -10.01 -13.25 20.18
N THR A 115 -9.65 -12.46 21.18
CA THR A 115 -10.57 -11.81 22.11
C THR A 115 -10.85 -10.34 21.78
N LEU A 116 -10.28 -9.83 20.65
CA LEU A 116 -10.52 -8.49 20.17
C LEU A 116 -11.61 -8.45 19.10
N GLU A 117 -12.54 -7.51 19.27
CA GLU A 117 -13.53 -7.19 18.25
C GLU A 117 -13.06 -6.00 17.41
N ILE A 118 -13.16 -6.10 16.09
CA ILE A 118 -12.86 -4.98 15.18
C ILE A 118 -14.13 -4.62 14.40
N ASP A 119 -14.66 -3.41 14.65
CA ASP A 119 -15.69 -2.82 13.81
C ASP A 119 -15.05 -2.09 12.64
N VAL A 120 -15.44 -2.44 11.43
CA VAL A 120 -14.90 -1.82 10.22
C VAL A 120 -15.94 -0.91 9.57
N THR A 121 -15.52 0.33 9.30
CA THR A 121 -16.31 1.32 8.53
C THR A 121 -15.58 1.65 7.23
N CYS A 122 -16.23 1.43 6.08
CA CYS A 122 -15.71 1.87 4.80
C CYS A 122 -16.30 3.24 4.44
N ASP A 123 -15.42 4.22 4.17
CA ASP A 123 -15.81 5.58 3.78
C ASP A 123 -14.64 6.25 3.05
N ILE A 124 -14.85 7.40 2.41
CA ILE A 124 -13.76 8.17 1.80
C ILE A 124 -12.77 8.68 2.85
N SER A 125 -11.49 8.80 2.48
CA SER A 125 -10.39 9.18 3.40
C SER A 125 -10.70 10.42 4.23
N ARG A 126 -11.38 11.42 3.66
CA ARG A 126 -11.77 12.64 4.39
C ARG A 126 -12.78 12.34 5.51
N SER A 127 -13.82 11.58 5.22
CA SER A 127 -14.83 11.19 6.20
C SER A 127 -14.23 10.32 7.30
N VAL A 128 -13.33 9.39 6.94
CA VAL A 128 -12.57 8.58 7.91
C VAL A 128 -11.77 9.48 8.85
N ALA A 129 -11.03 10.46 8.31
CA ALA A 129 -10.24 11.39 9.11
C ALA A 129 -11.11 12.24 10.05
N GLU A 130 -12.24 12.75 9.56
CA GLU A 130 -13.20 13.51 10.37
C GLU A 130 -13.79 12.68 11.52
N LYS A 131 -14.10 11.39 11.26
CA LYS A 131 -14.60 10.46 12.27
C LYS A 131 -13.54 10.11 13.32
N VAL A 132 -12.28 9.93 12.90
CA VAL A 132 -11.15 9.71 13.83
C VAL A 132 -10.94 10.93 14.74
N ASN A 133 -10.92 12.13 14.17
CA ASN A 133 -10.77 13.38 14.95
C ASN A 133 -11.90 13.60 15.97
N ARG A 134 -13.11 13.13 15.68
CA ARG A 134 -14.25 13.18 16.64
C ARG A 134 -14.26 12.04 17.65
N GLY A 135 -13.40 11.03 17.47
CA GLY A 135 -13.42 9.82 18.30
C GLY A 135 -14.54 8.84 17.97
N ASP A 136 -15.21 9.00 16.81
CA ASP A 136 -16.20 8.04 16.30
C ASP A 136 -15.51 6.76 15.78
N LEU A 137 -14.25 6.89 15.32
CA LEU A 137 -13.34 5.82 14.96
C LEU A 137 -12.06 5.93 15.79
N ASP A 138 -11.45 4.80 16.11
CA ASP A 138 -10.21 4.74 16.89
C ASP A 138 -8.97 4.85 15.99
N ILE A 139 -9.01 4.17 14.84
CA ILE A 139 -7.93 4.12 13.87
C ILE A 139 -8.50 4.33 12.47
N GLY A 140 -7.79 5.08 11.64
CA GLY A 140 -8.11 5.28 10.23
C GLY A 140 -6.94 4.91 9.32
N ILE A 141 -7.22 4.26 8.20
CA ILE A 141 -6.29 4.16 7.07
C ILE A 141 -6.79 5.15 6.02
N VAL A 142 -5.93 6.05 5.56
CA VAL A 142 -6.32 7.13 4.64
C VAL A 142 -5.31 7.33 3.53
N THR A 143 -5.75 7.78 2.36
CA THR A 143 -4.86 8.40 1.38
C THR A 143 -4.46 9.77 1.89
N PHE A 144 -3.19 9.90 2.28
CA PHE A 144 -2.66 11.13 2.86
C PHE A 144 -2.42 12.18 1.78
N CYS A 145 -2.85 13.39 2.02
CA CYS A 145 -2.68 14.53 1.12
C CYS A 145 -2.61 15.83 1.91
N GLU A 146 -2.17 16.91 1.26
CA GLU A 146 -2.02 18.23 1.88
C GLU A 146 -3.28 18.71 2.63
N VAL A 147 -4.47 18.42 2.10
CA VAL A 147 -5.73 18.80 2.75
C VAL A 147 -5.94 18.05 4.06
N LEU A 148 -5.56 16.78 4.12
CA LEU A 148 -5.65 16.00 5.36
C LEU A 148 -4.51 16.34 6.32
N ALA A 149 -3.32 16.70 5.82
CA ALA A 149 -2.17 17.07 6.65
C ALA A 149 -2.47 18.24 7.59
N SER A 150 -3.33 19.18 7.20
CA SER A 150 -3.75 20.30 8.04
C SER A 150 -4.78 19.94 9.11
N GLN A 151 -5.35 18.74 9.05
CA GLN A 151 -6.45 18.29 9.93
C GLN A 151 -6.05 17.13 10.84
N ILE A 152 -4.87 16.57 10.67
CA ILE A 152 -4.40 15.37 11.37
C ILE A 152 -3.06 15.69 12.03
N GLU A 153 -3.01 15.57 13.35
CA GLU A 153 -1.79 15.83 14.11
C GLU A 153 -0.81 14.66 14.11
N ASP A 154 -1.33 13.42 14.07
CA ASP A 154 -0.52 12.19 14.18
C ASP A 154 -0.87 11.26 13.01
N ALA A 155 -0.10 11.37 11.92
CA ALA A 155 -0.22 10.53 10.75
C ALA A 155 1.09 9.77 10.51
N ARG A 156 1.03 8.44 10.53
CA ARG A 156 2.15 7.57 10.18
C ARG A 156 1.99 7.10 8.74
N ILE A 157 2.87 7.58 7.83
CA ILE A 157 2.92 7.04 6.47
C ILE A 157 3.42 5.61 6.57
N VAL A 158 2.60 4.66 6.11
CA VAL A 158 2.89 3.23 6.17
C VAL A 158 3.18 2.64 4.80
N ARG A 159 2.78 3.35 3.72
CA ARG A 159 3.02 2.90 2.36
C ARG A 159 3.02 4.08 1.39
N ARG A 160 3.85 3.98 0.35
CA ARG A 160 3.79 4.84 -0.84
C ARG A 160 3.45 3.97 -2.04
N GLU A 161 2.32 4.22 -2.66
CA GLU A 161 1.77 3.38 -3.71
C GLU A 161 1.70 4.10 -5.05
N PRO A 162 2.23 3.49 -6.14
CA PRO A 162 2.11 4.05 -7.48
C PRO A 162 0.66 4.21 -7.91
N LEU A 163 0.34 5.32 -8.55
CA LEU A 163 -0.96 5.65 -9.09
C LEU A 163 -0.89 5.70 -10.63
N PHE A 164 -1.91 5.19 -11.30
CA PHE A 164 -1.92 5.07 -12.75
C PHE A 164 -3.24 5.54 -13.36
N PHE A 165 -3.16 6.14 -14.55
CA PHE A 165 -4.30 6.12 -15.46
C PHE A 165 -4.49 4.70 -15.98
N VAL A 166 -5.74 4.23 -15.99
CA VAL A 166 -6.07 2.84 -16.26
C VAL A 166 -7.20 2.75 -17.28
N GLY A 167 -6.97 1.97 -18.34
CA GLY A 167 -7.97 1.63 -19.33
C GLY A 167 -8.28 0.14 -19.34
N SER A 168 -9.31 -0.25 -20.08
CA SER A 168 -9.62 -1.66 -20.35
C SER A 168 -8.57 -2.28 -21.29
N LEU A 169 -8.29 -3.58 -21.12
CA LEU A 169 -7.53 -4.35 -22.11
C LEU A 169 -8.31 -4.60 -23.41
N HIS A 170 -9.64 -4.58 -23.33
CA HIS A 170 -10.53 -4.97 -24.41
C HIS A 170 -11.18 -3.80 -25.14
N HIS A 171 -11.05 -2.58 -24.59
CA HIS A 171 -11.71 -1.38 -25.11
C HIS A 171 -10.73 -0.21 -25.20
N SER A 172 -11.05 0.75 -26.05
CA SER A 172 -10.17 1.86 -26.40
C SER A 172 -10.71 3.22 -26.00
N ALA A 173 -11.30 3.35 -24.82
CA ALA A 173 -11.85 4.62 -24.30
C ALA A 173 -10.81 5.76 -24.26
N HIS A 174 -9.53 5.43 -24.22
CA HIS A 174 -8.41 6.40 -24.23
C HIS A 174 -8.24 7.13 -25.57
N PHE A 175 -8.88 6.68 -26.65
CA PHE A 175 -8.90 7.37 -27.95
C PHE A 175 -10.16 8.23 -28.15
N VAL A 176 -11.07 8.24 -27.20
CA VAL A 176 -12.28 9.08 -27.28
C VAL A 176 -11.92 10.52 -26.92
N ASP A 177 -12.36 11.49 -27.74
CA ASP A 177 -12.16 12.92 -27.51
C ASP A 177 -13.55 13.60 -27.28
N PRO A 178 -13.74 14.31 -26.16
CA PRO A 178 -12.88 14.43 -24.98
C PRO A 178 -12.80 13.11 -24.18
N ILE A 179 -11.63 12.85 -23.57
CA ILE A 179 -11.35 11.64 -22.80
C ILE A 179 -12.39 11.46 -21.67
N PRO A 180 -13.14 10.35 -21.64
CA PRO A 180 -14.11 10.11 -20.58
C PRO A 180 -13.39 9.58 -19.32
N LEU A 181 -13.51 10.28 -18.18
CA LEU A 181 -12.92 9.86 -16.91
C LEU A 181 -13.97 9.28 -15.96
N ALA A 182 -13.64 8.17 -15.31
CA ALA A 182 -14.29 7.63 -14.13
C ALA A 182 -13.43 7.90 -12.90
N VAL A 183 -13.92 8.70 -11.98
CA VAL A 183 -13.13 9.22 -10.85
C VAL A 183 -13.95 9.30 -9.57
N GLY A 184 -13.25 9.48 -8.44
CA GLY A 184 -13.87 9.75 -7.16
C GLY A 184 -14.59 11.09 -7.10
N PRO A 185 -15.26 11.39 -5.96
CA PRO A 185 -15.89 12.70 -5.73
C PRO A 185 -14.83 13.83 -5.72
N GLU A 186 -15.25 15.07 -5.70
CA GLU A 186 -14.34 16.23 -5.75
C GLU A 186 -13.33 16.27 -4.60
N SER A 187 -13.72 15.71 -3.45
CA SER A 187 -12.83 15.56 -2.30
C SER A 187 -11.73 14.50 -2.48
N CYS A 188 -11.81 13.66 -3.51
CA CYS A 188 -10.82 12.60 -3.77
C CYS A 188 -9.47 13.19 -4.21
N ALA A 189 -8.41 12.83 -3.50
CA ALA A 189 -7.04 13.27 -3.82
C ALA A 189 -6.58 12.80 -5.21
N TRP A 190 -6.93 11.57 -5.59
CA TRP A 190 -6.58 10.99 -6.88
C TRP A 190 -7.26 11.72 -8.05
N ARG A 191 -8.56 12.07 -7.89
CA ARG A 191 -9.26 12.90 -8.90
C ARG A 191 -8.54 14.20 -9.14
N ARG A 192 -8.22 14.94 -8.05
CA ARG A 192 -7.52 16.24 -8.17
C ARG A 192 -6.16 16.10 -8.85
N GLN A 193 -5.41 15.05 -8.51
CA GLN A 193 -4.12 14.80 -9.11
C GLN A 193 -4.24 14.47 -10.60
N ALA A 194 -5.18 13.59 -10.96
CA ALA A 194 -5.41 13.17 -12.33
C ALA A 194 -5.88 14.32 -13.23
N THR A 195 -6.85 15.11 -12.78
CA THR A 195 -7.36 16.24 -13.55
C THR A 195 -6.27 17.31 -13.78
N ARG A 196 -5.49 17.65 -12.74
CA ARG A 196 -4.34 18.56 -12.88
C ARG A 196 -3.30 18.03 -13.86
N ALA A 197 -3.00 16.74 -13.83
CA ALA A 197 -2.01 16.15 -14.74
C ALA A 197 -2.48 16.16 -16.20
N ILE A 198 -3.75 15.84 -16.46
CA ILE A 198 -4.36 15.88 -17.79
C ILE A 198 -4.46 17.31 -18.31
N GLU A 199 -4.86 18.28 -17.48
CA GLU A 199 -4.92 19.69 -17.81
C GLU A 199 -3.53 20.25 -18.15
N ALA A 200 -2.52 19.92 -17.37
CA ALA A 200 -1.13 20.30 -17.62
C ALA A 200 -0.57 19.70 -18.92
N ALA A 201 -1.07 18.54 -19.34
CA ALA A 201 -0.73 17.90 -20.61
C ALA A 201 -1.54 18.45 -21.80
N GLY A 202 -2.51 19.35 -21.57
CA GLY A 202 -3.36 19.91 -22.60
C GLY A 202 -4.34 18.92 -23.22
N LEU A 203 -4.66 17.83 -22.53
CA LEU A 203 -5.56 16.79 -23.00
C LEU A 203 -7.03 17.16 -22.68
N PRO A 204 -7.94 17.19 -23.68
CA PRO A 204 -9.34 17.43 -23.42
C PRO A 204 -9.97 16.22 -22.72
N TYR A 205 -10.69 16.48 -21.64
CA TYR A 205 -11.37 15.43 -20.88
C TYR A 205 -12.78 15.86 -20.43
N ARG A 206 -13.57 14.90 -20.05
CA ARG A 206 -14.84 15.08 -19.35
C ARG A 206 -14.96 14.09 -18.19
N ILE A 207 -15.62 14.49 -17.12
CA ILE A 207 -15.99 13.54 -16.07
C ILE A 207 -17.25 12.80 -16.58
N ALA A 208 -17.06 11.51 -16.92
CA ALA A 208 -18.12 10.65 -17.41
C ALA A 208 -18.83 9.95 -16.26
N TYR A 209 -18.08 9.56 -15.22
CA TYR A 209 -18.60 8.85 -14.05
C TYR A 209 -17.96 9.40 -12.79
N THR A 210 -18.77 9.51 -11.74
CA THR A 210 -18.30 9.84 -10.40
C THR A 210 -18.84 8.82 -9.42
N SER A 211 -17.95 8.18 -8.64
CA SER A 211 -18.35 7.25 -7.59
C SER A 211 -17.38 7.32 -6.43
N SER A 212 -17.88 7.16 -5.21
CA SER A 212 -17.04 6.91 -4.03
C SER A 212 -16.57 5.44 -3.94
N SER A 213 -17.17 4.55 -4.73
CA SER A 213 -16.79 3.14 -4.77
C SER A 213 -15.74 2.86 -5.85
N ALA A 214 -14.61 2.33 -5.44
CA ALA A 214 -13.55 1.89 -6.35
C ALA A 214 -14.02 0.77 -7.28
N ALA A 215 -14.88 -0.12 -6.80
CA ALA A 215 -15.45 -1.19 -7.60
C ALA A 215 -16.33 -0.66 -8.75
N ALA A 216 -17.11 0.41 -8.51
CA ALA A 216 -17.90 1.05 -9.55
C ALA A 216 -17.00 1.75 -10.60
N ILE A 217 -15.92 2.41 -10.17
CA ILE A 217 -14.92 3.00 -11.07
C ILE A 217 -14.25 1.90 -11.90
N ALA A 218 -13.83 0.81 -11.26
CA ALA A 218 -13.22 -0.33 -11.94
C ALA A 218 -14.15 -0.96 -12.98
N GLY A 219 -15.45 -1.11 -12.65
CA GLY A 219 -16.46 -1.60 -13.58
C GLY A 219 -16.65 -0.70 -14.80
N ALA A 220 -16.67 0.62 -14.64
CA ALA A 220 -16.72 1.58 -15.74
C ALA A 220 -15.48 1.47 -16.66
N VAL A 221 -14.30 1.26 -16.09
CA VAL A 221 -13.05 1.04 -16.84
C VAL A 221 -13.09 -0.28 -17.61
N GLN A 222 -13.43 -1.38 -16.94
CA GLN A 222 -13.47 -2.71 -17.55
C GLN A 222 -14.47 -2.79 -18.71
N SER A 223 -15.61 -2.13 -18.57
CA SER A 223 -16.63 -2.02 -19.61
C SER A 223 -16.24 -1.11 -20.77
N GLY A 224 -15.09 -0.45 -20.72
CA GLY A 224 -14.62 0.46 -21.77
C GLY A 224 -15.37 1.79 -21.84
N LEU A 225 -16.13 2.14 -20.82
CA LEU A 225 -16.92 3.37 -20.78
C LEU A 225 -16.09 4.59 -20.44
N ALA A 226 -15.00 4.41 -19.71
CA ALA A 226 -14.15 5.50 -19.25
C ALA A 226 -12.74 5.02 -18.92
N ILE A 227 -11.83 5.98 -18.68
CA ILE A 227 -10.52 5.78 -18.08
C ILE A 227 -10.62 6.08 -16.59
N GLY A 228 -10.06 5.21 -15.78
CA GLY A 228 -9.97 5.38 -14.33
C GLY A 228 -8.62 5.89 -13.86
N VAL A 229 -8.56 6.24 -12.58
CA VAL A 229 -7.31 6.49 -11.85
C VAL A 229 -7.30 5.58 -10.64
N LEU A 230 -6.38 4.63 -10.64
CA LEU A 230 -6.32 3.58 -9.63
C LEU A 230 -4.88 3.37 -9.13
N PRO A 231 -4.72 2.99 -7.86
CA PRO A 231 -3.44 2.58 -7.32
C PRO A 231 -3.02 1.21 -7.90
N GLU A 232 -1.73 0.92 -7.87
CA GLU A 232 -1.19 -0.36 -8.36
C GLU A 232 -1.92 -1.56 -7.76
N SER A 233 -2.24 -1.47 -6.48
CA SER A 233 -2.92 -2.53 -5.75
C SER A 233 -4.35 -2.80 -6.22
N ALA A 234 -5.04 -1.86 -6.86
CA ALA A 234 -6.41 -2.00 -7.35
C ALA A 234 -6.51 -2.48 -8.81
N LEU A 235 -5.37 -2.70 -9.49
CA LEU A 235 -5.36 -3.17 -10.87
C LEU A 235 -5.79 -4.63 -10.96
N THR A 236 -6.64 -4.93 -11.93
CA THR A 236 -7.07 -6.30 -12.26
C THR A 236 -6.44 -6.76 -13.58
N PRO A 237 -6.44 -8.08 -13.89
CA PRO A 237 -5.91 -8.60 -15.15
C PRO A 237 -6.53 -8.01 -16.41
N ASP A 238 -7.80 -7.56 -16.36
CA ASP A 238 -8.52 -6.98 -17.49
C ASP A 238 -8.25 -5.49 -17.70
N MET A 239 -7.35 -4.92 -16.92
CA MET A 239 -6.95 -3.52 -16.99
C MET A 239 -5.53 -3.37 -17.48
N ARG A 240 -5.27 -2.27 -18.19
CA ARG A 240 -3.93 -1.86 -18.58
C ARG A 240 -3.59 -0.45 -18.05
N ARG A 241 -2.34 -0.25 -17.70
CA ARG A 241 -1.81 1.07 -17.37
C ARG A 241 -1.67 1.88 -18.65
N LEU A 242 -2.08 3.13 -18.59
CA LEU A 242 -1.88 4.13 -19.63
C LEU A 242 -0.74 5.05 -19.19
N GLY A 243 0.18 5.33 -20.08
CA GLY A 243 1.37 6.14 -19.82
C GLY A 243 1.81 6.93 -21.03
N ASP A 244 3.08 7.36 -21.07
CA ASP A 244 3.64 8.23 -22.12
C ASP A 244 3.39 7.69 -23.53
N ARG A 245 3.45 6.36 -23.72
CA ARG A 245 3.19 5.72 -25.04
C ARG A 245 1.74 5.87 -25.49
N ASP A 246 0.82 6.05 -24.55
CA ASP A 246 -0.60 6.27 -24.78
C ASP A 246 -0.97 7.75 -24.73
N GLY A 247 0.02 8.63 -24.54
CA GLY A 247 -0.16 10.09 -24.42
C GLY A 247 -0.60 10.54 -23.03
N PHE A 248 -0.55 9.68 -22.00
CA PHE A 248 -0.97 10.04 -20.64
C PHE A 248 0.23 10.43 -19.76
N PRO A 249 0.10 11.53 -19.00
CA PRO A 249 1.14 11.96 -18.07
C PRO A 249 1.30 11.00 -16.89
N ALA A 250 2.50 10.97 -16.32
CA ALA A 250 2.75 10.23 -15.09
C ALA A 250 2.02 10.87 -13.90
N LEU A 251 1.55 10.04 -12.96
CA LEU A 251 0.96 10.47 -11.71
C LEU A 251 1.97 10.31 -10.56
N MET A 252 1.87 11.19 -9.57
CA MET A 252 2.64 11.04 -8.33
C MET A 252 2.08 9.86 -7.51
N PRO A 253 2.94 9.12 -6.83
CA PRO A 253 2.48 8.08 -5.92
C PRO A 253 1.56 8.63 -4.83
N ALA A 254 0.63 7.80 -4.37
CA ALA A 254 -0.22 8.10 -3.24
C ALA A 254 0.45 7.64 -1.94
N ASP A 255 0.51 8.51 -0.95
CA ASP A 255 0.93 8.13 0.40
C ASP A 255 -0.29 7.59 1.17
N ILE A 256 -0.13 6.41 1.78
CA ILE A 256 -1.13 5.79 2.64
C ILE A 256 -0.66 5.95 4.07
N ALA A 257 -1.51 6.51 4.91
CA ALA A 257 -1.22 6.74 6.31
C ALA A 257 -2.20 6.02 7.22
N VAL A 258 -1.70 5.62 8.37
CA VAL A 258 -2.50 5.28 9.55
C VAL A 258 -2.61 6.52 10.43
N ILE A 259 -3.83 6.86 10.80
CA ILE A 259 -4.18 7.95 11.71
C ILE A 259 -4.88 7.40 12.93
N ARG A 260 -4.83 8.14 14.04
CA ARG A 260 -5.28 7.67 15.34
C ARG A 260 -6.09 8.73 16.06
N ALA A 261 -7.16 8.32 16.75
CA ALA A 261 -7.85 9.19 17.69
C ALA A 261 -6.97 9.43 18.94
N GLU A 262 -7.09 10.58 19.56
CA GLU A 262 -6.35 10.92 20.78
C GLU A 262 -6.65 9.94 21.92
N SER A 263 -7.88 9.46 22.00
CA SER A 263 -8.34 8.46 22.98
C SER A 263 -7.85 7.04 22.74
N ALA A 264 -7.37 6.73 21.53
CA ALA A 264 -7.03 5.37 21.10
C ALA A 264 -5.52 5.07 21.30
N ARG A 265 -5.02 5.19 22.54
CA ARG A 265 -3.58 5.07 22.86
C ARG A 265 -3.28 3.96 23.87
N ASP A 266 -4.08 2.91 23.89
CA ASP A 266 -3.85 1.72 24.71
C ASP A 266 -3.17 0.58 23.91
N ALA A 267 -2.89 -0.51 24.58
CA ALA A 267 -2.19 -1.66 24.01
C ALA A 267 -2.95 -2.32 22.83
N VAL A 268 -4.29 -2.24 22.81
CA VAL A 268 -5.13 -2.75 21.72
C VAL A 268 -4.85 -1.98 20.44
N HIS A 269 -4.92 -0.66 20.54
CA HIS A 269 -4.74 0.23 19.39
C HIS A 269 -3.30 0.24 18.92
N ASP A 270 -2.31 0.15 19.84
CA ASP A 270 -0.90 0.02 19.50
C ASP A 270 -0.64 -1.26 18.69
N ALA A 271 -1.17 -2.40 19.15
CA ALA A 271 -1.03 -3.67 18.47
C ALA A 271 -1.66 -3.63 17.07
N LEU A 272 -2.84 -3.03 16.92
CA LEU A 272 -3.53 -2.94 15.63
C LEU A 272 -2.79 -2.01 14.65
N VAL A 273 -2.28 -0.86 15.11
CA VAL A 273 -1.49 0.06 14.26
C VAL A 273 -0.22 -0.60 13.75
N GLU A 274 0.56 -1.27 14.63
CA GLU A 274 1.78 -1.96 14.21
C GLU A 274 1.48 -3.12 13.26
N HIS A 275 0.38 -3.84 13.51
CA HIS A 275 -0.04 -4.93 12.63
C HIS A 275 -0.46 -4.41 11.25
N ILE A 276 -1.23 -3.34 11.16
CA ILE A 276 -1.60 -2.69 9.91
C ILE A 276 -0.34 -2.22 9.17
N ALA A 277 0.57 -1.54 9.85
CA ALA A 277 1.79 -1.01 9.24
C ALA A 277 2.65 -2.13 8.63
N SER A 278 2.86 -3.22 9.37
CA SER A 278 3.64 -4.37 8.88
C SER A 278 2.96 -5.12 7.73
N SER A 279 1.63 -5.17 7.71
CA SER A 279 0.85 -5.84 6.67
C SER A 279 0.81 -5.04 5.36
N LEU A 280 0.76 -3.71 5.44
CA LEU A 280 0.70 -2.84 4.26
C LEU A 280 2.00 -2.81 3.45
N ASP A 281 3.14 -2.99 4.07
CA ASP A 281 4.42 -3.12 3.37
C ASP A 281 4.45 -4.33 2.41
N ASN A 282 3.66 -5.35 2.67
CA ASN A 282 3.61 -6.59 1.89
C ASN A 282 2.66 -6.56 0.69
N LEU A 283 1.81 -5.54 0.55
CA LEU A 283 0.80 -5.48 -0.53
C LEU A 283 1.36 -5.35 -1.94
N SER A 284 2.56 -4.80 -2.12
CA SER A 284 3.22 -4.65 -3.42
C SER A 284 3.58 -5.97 -4.11
N VAL A 285 3.53 -7.07 -3.38
CA VAL A 285 4.00 -8.38 -3.83
C VAL A 285 2.93 -9.18 -4.57
N PHE A 286 1.66 -8.87 -4.36
CA PHE A 286 0.55 -9.69 -4.89
C PHE A 286 0.15 -9.38 -6.32
N TYR A 287 0.60 -8.26 -6.91
CA TYR A 287 0.29 -7.92 -8.28
C TYR A 287 1.56 -7.83 -9.15
N ARG A 288 1.94 -8.95 -9.76
CA ARG A 288 2.78 -8.94 -10.97
C ARG A 288 1.87 -9.15 -12.17
N PRO A 289 1.70 -8.17 -13.08
CA PRO A 289 1.13 -8.47 -14.37
C PRO A 289 2.00 -9.55 -15.03
N LYS A 290 1.39 -10.65 -15.49
CA LYS A 290 2.09 -11.58 -16.38
C LYS A 290 2.66 -10.73 -17.54
N ARG A 291 3.98 -10.73 -17.72
CA ARG A 291 4.58 -10.18 -18.93
C ARG A 291 3.95 -10.95 -20.09
N VAL A 292 3.12 -10.28 -20.85
CA VAL A 292 2.74 -10.76 -22.17
C VAL A 292 4.05 -10.76 -22.95
N ALA A 293 4.55 -11.96 -23.29
CA ALA A 293 5.68 -12.11 -24.19
C ALA A 293 5.29 -11.40 -25.49
N ALA A 294 6.18 -10.51 -25.95
CA ALA A 294 6.06 -9.80 -27.21
C ALA A 294 6.20 -10.78 -28.37
#